data_55acee98d5056cee0b25bb11ddbfbbfc
#
_entry.id   55acee98d5056cee0b25bb11ddbfbbfc
#
_cell.length_a   1.000
_cell.length_b   1.000
_cell.length_c   1.000
_cell.angle_alpha   90.00
_cell.angle_beta   90.00
_cell.angle_gamma   90.00
#
_symmetry.space_group_name_H-M   'P 1'
#
loop_
_entity.id
_entity.type
_entity.pdbx_description
1 polymer ?
#
loop_
_entity_poly.entity_id
_entity_poly.type
_entity_poly.pdbx_seq_one_letter_code
_entity_poly.pdbx_strand_id
1 'polypeptide(L)'
;MCGRFTLLADKIKIKERFGIRNEFEFDRPNYNIAPGQNVLAVIFDGREKRAGYLRWGLVPSWAKDEKIGYKMINARSETAHVKPSFKHLMTKKRCLVIADSFYEWQQTDEGKVPKRIQLKNRGLFAFAGLWDKWEKKDKKIFTCTLLTTEADEYMRNFHHRMPIILPQEREDDWLQTSFHTAEEAQQFLKNIESDPLTAYTVSDYVNNARNNDAACIQPIE
;
A
#
# COMPACT_ATOMS: atom_id res chain seq x y z
N MET A 1 2.30 0.45 12.18
CA MET A 1 2.60 0.78 10.76
C MET A 1 2.11 -0.36 9.90
N CYS A 2 1.35 -0.05 8.84
CA CYS A 2 0.80 -1.08 7.97
C CYS A 2 1.90 -2.03 7.45
N GLY A 3 1.87 -3.25 7.90
CA GLY A 3 2.82 -4.31 7.53
C GLY A 3 2.11 -5.56 7.00
N ARG A 4 0.79 -5.51 6.83
CA ARG A 4 -0.01 -6.61 6.34
C ARG A 4 -1.34 -6.12 5.77
N PHE A 5 -1.78 -6.65 4.63
CA PHE A 5 -3.06 -6.28 4.04
C PHE A 5 -3.67 -7.42 3.22
N THR A 6 -4.87 -7.22 2.70
CA THR A 6 -5.60 -8.21 1.89
C THR A 6 -5.99 -7.66 0.53
N LEU A 7 -6.15 -8.57 -0.43
CA LEU A 7 -6.79 -8.30 -1.71
C LEU A 7 -7.63 -9.52 -2.10
N LEU A 8 -8.93 -9.44 -1.89
CA LEU A 8 -9.87 -10.56 -2.04
C LEU A 8 -10.73 -10.45 -3.30
N ALA A 9 -10.85 -9.23 -3.85
CA ALA A 9 -11.65 -8.99 -5.05
C ALA A 9 -11.11 -9.75 -6.26
N ASP A 10 -12.00 -10.13 -7.16
CA ASP A 10 -11.64 -10.74 -8.43
C ASP A 10 -11.06 -9.72 -9.43
N LYS A 11 -10.42 -10.25 -10.48
CA LYS A 11 -9.75 -9.44 -11.52
C LYS A 11 -10.70 -8.49 -12.24
N ILE A 12 -11.94 -8.88 -12.47
CA ILE A 12 -12.94 -8.08 -13.20
C ILE A 12 -13.27 -6.83 -12.39
N LYS A 13 -13.62 -7.00 -11.12
CA LYS A 13 -13.91 -5.89 -10.20
C LYS A 13 -12.73 -4.93 -10.07
N ILE A 14 -11.50 -5.47 -10.00
CA ILE A 14 -10.28 -4.66 -9.95
C ILE A 14 -10.13 -3.83 -11.23
N LYS A 15 -10.27 -4.44 -12.40
CA LYS A 15 -10.16 -3.74 -13.70
C LYS A 15 -11.19 -2.62 -13.82
N GLU A 16 -12.44 -2.91 -13.48
CA GLU A 16 -13.53 -1.92 -13.53
C GLU A 16 -13.29 -0.77 -12.56
N ARG A 17 -13.00 -1.08 -11.26
CA ARG A 17 -12.85 -0.08 -10.21
C ARG A 17 -11.70 0.89 -10.48
N PHE A 18 -10.58 0.43 -11.05
CA PHE A 18 -9.39 1.25 -11.29
C PHE A 18 -9.22 1.68 -12.75
N GLY A 19 -10.16 1.32 -13.64
CA GLY A 19 -10.10 1.69 -15.06
C GLY A 19 -8.91 1.09 -15.80
N ILE A 20 -8.55 -0.16 -15.47
CA ILE A 20 -7.37 -0.85 -16.01
C ILE A 20 -7.72 -1.52 -17.33
N ARG A 21 -6.98 -1.21 -18.39
CA ARG A 21 -7.20 -1.78 -19.72
C ARG A 21 -6.25 -2.92 -20.06
N ASN A 22 -5.02 -2.88 -19.57
CA ASN A 22 -4.06 -3.95 -19.86
C ASN A 22 -4.44 -5.27 -19.19
N GLU A 23 -3.97 -6.37 -19.77
CA GLU A 23 -4.01 -7.68 -19.12
C GLU A 23 -2.87 -7.80 -18.11
N PHE A 24 -3.15 -8.50 -17.02
CA PHE A 24 -2.19 -8.88 -15.97
C PHE A 24 -2.60 -10.22 -15.37
N GLU A 25 -1.61 -10.94 -14.86
CA GLU A 25 -1.88 -12.17 -14.13
C GLU A 25 -2.51 -11.84 -12.77
N PHE A 26 -3.54 -12.58 -12.39
CA PHE A 26 -4.18 -12.47 -11.09
C PHE A 26 -4.82 -13.81 -10.75
N ASP A 27 -4.10 -14.63 -9.99
CA ASP A 27 -4.43 -16.03 -9.84
C ASP A 27 -5.50 -16.28 -8.78
N ARG A 28 -5.41 -15.58 -7.64
CA ARG A 28 -6.30 -15.85 -6.51
C ARG A 28 -6.32 -14.71 -5.49
N PRO A 29 -7.38 -14.64 -4.65
CA PRO A 29 -7.41 -13.78 -3.48
C PRO A 29 -6.21 -14.01 -2.56
N ASN A 30 -5.74 -12.94 -1.95
CA ASN A 30 -4.68 -13.02 -0.94
C ASN A 30 -5.19 -12.41 0.38
N TYR A 31 -5.29 -13.26 1.39
CA TYR A 31 -5.83 -12.93 2.71
C TYR A 31 -4.76 -12.36 3.66
N ASN A 32 -3.47 -12.42 3.29
CA ASN A 32 -2.40 -12.13 4.23
C ASN A 32 -1.11 -11.68 3.52
N ILE A 33 -1.21 -10.61 2.73
CA ILE A 33 -0.08 -10.04 1.97
C ILE A 33 0.92 -9.44 2.96
N ALA A 34 2.17 -9.89 2.88
CA ALA A 34 3.27 -9.48 3.76
C ALA A 34 4.41 -8.81 2.98
N PRO A 35 5.25 -8.00 3.64
CA PRO A 35 6.45 -7.42 3.04
C PRO A 35 7.33 -8.45 2.34
N GLY A 36 7.92 -8.06 1.22
CA GLY A 36 8.73 -8.92 0.37
C GLY A 36 7.94 -9.69 -0.70
N GLN A 37 6.62 -9.80 -0.56
CA GLN A 37 5.74 -10.40 -1.57
C GLN A 37 5.48 -9.41 -2.72
N ASN A 38 5.05 -9.96 -3.86
CA ASN A 38 4.56 -9.16 -4.98
C ASN A 38 3.14 -8.70 -4.69
N VAL A 39 2.88 -7.41 -4.86
CA VAL A 39 1.60 -6.76 -4.65
C VAL A 39 1.08 -6.18 -5.96
N LEU A 40 -0.22 -6.26 -6.17
CA LEU A 40 -0.85 -5.65 -7.34
C LEU A 40 -0.86 -4.13 -7.18
N ALA A 41 -0.32 -3.45 -8.18
CA ALA A 41 -0.24 -2.00 -8.20
C ALA A 41 -0.62 -1.43 -9.57
N VAL A 42 -1.08 -0.18 -9.56
CA VAL A 42 -1.36 0.60 -10.78
C VAL A 42 -0.37 1.76 -10.85
N ILE A 43 0.22 1.94 -12.01
CA ILE A 43 1.03 3.10 -12.36
C ILE A 43 0.40 3.82 -13.56
N PHE A 44 0.79 5.07 -13.78
CA PHE A 44 0.53 5.79 -15.02
C PHE A 44 1.81 5.81 -15.86
N ASP A 45 1.75 5.31 -17.11
CA ASP A 45 2.92 5.19 -17.98
C ASP A 45 3.14 6.42 -18.90
N GLY A 46 2.36 7.47 -18.66
CA GLY A 46 2.33 8.69 -19.48
C GLY A 46 1.23 8.70 -20.54
N ARG A 47 0.52 7.57 -20.72
CA ARG A 47 -0.59 7.42 -21.68
C ARG A 47 -1.84 6.83 -21.02
N GLU A 48 -1.65 5.77 -20.25
CA GLU A 48 -2.75 5.05 -19.60
C GLU A 48 -2.35 4.47 -18.24
N LYS A 49 -3.35 4.09 -17.45
CA LYS A 49 -3.16 3.33 -16.21
C LYS A 49 -2.81 1.89 -16.55
N ARG A 50 -1.74 1.37 -15.96
CA ARG A 50 -1.28 -0.01 -16.12
C ARG A 50 -1.16 -0.71 -14.80
N ALA A 51 -1.80 -1.87 -14.70
CA ALA A 51 -1.64 -2.75 -13.55
C ALA A 51 -0.52 -3.76 -13.78
N GLY A 52 0.16 -4.09 -12.70
CA GLY A 52 1.20 -5.11 -12.66
C GLY A 52 1.68 -5.34 -11.23
N TYR A 53 2.63 -6.26 -11.08
CA TYR A 53 3.17 -6.60 -9.78
C TYR A 53 4.44 -5.83 -9.46
N LEU A 54 4.48 -5.31 -8.22
CA LEU A 54 5.66 -4.71 -7.61
C LEU A 54 6.00 -5.48 -6.34
N ARG A 55 7.28 -5.73 -6.05
CA ARG A 55 7.69 -6.33 -4.78
C ARG A 55 7.56 -5.28 -3.67
N TRP A 56 6.82 -5.60 -2.61
CA TRP A 56 6.65 -4.71 -1.48
C TRP A 56 7.91 -4.65 -0.61
N GLY A 57 8.53 -3.51 -0.59
CA GLY A 57 9.83 -3.22 0.02
C GLY A 57 10.74 -2.55 -1.02
N LEU A 58 10.71 -1.21 -1.04
CA LEU A 58 11.40 -0.40 -2.05
C LEU A 58 12.91 -0.65 -2.05
N VAL A 59 13.43 -0.98 -3.21
CA VAL A 59 14.87 -0.98 -3.47
C VAL A 59 15.18 0.20 -4.39
N PRO A 60 15.76 1.29 -3.88
CA PRO A 60 16.14 2.43 -4.70
C PRO A 60 17.11 2.00 -5.82
N SER A 61 17.00 2.62 -7.00
CA SER A 61 17.81 2.28 -8.17
C SER A 61 19.33 2.33 -7.92
N TRP A 62 19.77 3.19 -7.00
CA TRP A 62 21.18 3.34 -6.58
C TRP A 62 21.64 2.32 -5.52
N ALA A 63 20.75 1.51 -4.96
CA ALA A 63 21.10 0.62 -3.85
C ALA A 63 22.10 -0.46 -4.27
N LYS A 64 23.08 -0.71 -3.40
CA LYS A 64 24.09 -1.76 -3.64
C LYS A 64 23.55 -3.17 -3.44
N ASP A 65 22.54 -3.34 -2.57
CA ASP A 65 21.93 -4.62 -2.21
C ASP A 65 20.41 -4.48 -2.10
N GLU A 66 19.71 -5.46 -2.66
CA GLU A 66 18.23 -5.51 -2.61
C GLU A 66 17.66 -5.73 -1.20
N LYS A 67 18.46 -6.21 -0.26
CA LYS A 67 18.05 -6.42 1.14
C LYS A 67 17.59 -5.13 1.84
N ILE A 68 17.99 -3.96 1.34
CA ILE A 68 17.50 -2.67 1.84
C ILE A 68 15.96 -2.60 1.79
N GLY A 69 15.32 -3.28 0.84
CA GLY A 69 13.88 -3.32 0.68
C GLY A 69 13.13 -3.77 1.95
N TYR A 70 13.70 -4.69 2.73
CA TYR A 70 13.08 -5.13 3.99
C TYR A 70 12.90 -4.01 5.03
N LYS A 71 13.68 -2.93 4.92
CA LYS A 71 13.61 -1.74 5.78
C LYS A 71 12.79 -0.60 5.16
N MET A 72 12.34 -0.77 3.91
CA MET A 72 11.70 0.28 3.13
C MET A 72 10.29 -0.14 2.66
N ILE A 73 9.56 -0.83 3.51
CA ILE A 73 8.17 -1.24 3.25
C ILE A 73 7.21 -0.06 3.35
N ASN A 74 7.54 0.93 4.20
CA ASN A 74 6.77 2.16 4.38
C ASN A 74 7.70 3.39 4.32
N ALA A 75 7.15 4.50 3.82
CA ALA A 75 7.77 5.81 3.81
C ALA A 75 6.86 6.85 4.46
N ARG A 76 7.39 7.65 5.39
CA ARG A 76 6.62 8.74 6.02
C ARG A 76 6.44 9.87 5.02
N SER A 77 5.19 10.25 4.72
CA SER A 77 4.87 11.33 3.78
C SER A 77 5.47 12.66 4.19
N GLU A 78 5.55 12.92 5.50
CA GLU A 78 6.09 14.14 6.09
C GLU A 78 7.58 14.36 5.75
N THR A 79 8.32 13.30 5.46
CA THR A 79 9.76 13.37 5.18
C THR A 79 10.16 12.78 3.83
N ALA A 80 9.23 12.17 3.09
CA ALA A 80 9.51 11.55 1.80
C ALA A 80 10.05 12.58 0.77
N HIS A 81 9.55 13.82 0.82
CA HIS A 81 9.95 14.90 -0.08
C HIS A 81 11.41 15.36 0.08
N VAL A 82 12.05 15.07 1.21
CA VAL A 82 13.47 15.44 1.45
C VAL A 82 14.41 14.23 1.45
N LYS A 83 13.90 13.01 1.71
CA LYS A 83 14.77 11.83 1.79
C LYS A 83 15.26 11.39 0.41
N PRO A 84 16.58 11.17 0.22
CA PRO A 84 17.15 10.80 -1.08
C PRO A 84 16.50 9.57 -1.74
N SER A 85 16.06 8.60 -0.94
CA SER A 85 15.42 7.38 -1.45
C SER A 85 14.03 7.61 -2.05
N PHE A 86 13.35 8.71 -1.70
CA PHE A 86 11.96 8.93 -2.07
C PHE A 86 11.72 10.23 -2.85
N LYS A 87 12.55 11.26 -2.62
CA LYS A 87 12.33 12.61 -3.15
C LYS A 87 11.99 12.63 -4.64
N HIS A 88 12.80 12.00 -5.47
CA HIS A 88 12.58 11.99 -6.92
C HIS A 88 11.41 11.09 -7.34
N LEU A 89 11.05 10.08 -6.53
CA LEU A 89 9.91 9.21 -6.80
C LEU A 89 8.58 9.93 -6.59
N MET A 90 8.54 10.90 -5.65
CA MET A 90 7.35 11.70 -5.36
C MET A 90 6.83 12.44 -6.59
N THR A 91 7.70 12.83 -7.51
CA THR A 91 7.32 13.55 -8.73
C THR A 91 7.14 12.64 -9.96
N LYS A 92 7.77 11.44 -9.98
CA LYS A 92 7.90 10.67 -11.22
C LYS A 92 7.44 9.22 -11.14
N LYS A 93 7.45 8.62 -9.95
CA LYS A 93 7.25 7.17 -9.81
C LYS A 93 6.26 6.86 -8.68
N ARG A 94 5.05 7.35 -8.86
CA ARG A 94 3.92 7.11 -7.96
C ARG A 94 3.12 5.91 -8.43
N CYS A 95 2.52 5.21 -7.49
CA CYS A 95 1.64 4.08 -7.77
C CYS A 95 0.47 4.04 -6.79
N LEU A 96 -0.55 3.30 -7.17
CA LEU A 96 -1.64 2.85 -6.31
C LEU A 96 -1.37 1.39 -5.96
N VAL A 97 -1.27 1.06 -4.68
CA VAL A 97 -1.22 -0.35 -4.27
C VAL A 97 -2.62 -0.77 -3.86
N ILE A 98 -3.19 -1.74 -4.59
CA ILE A 98 -4.60 -2.12 -4.46
C ILE A 98 -4.80 -3.02 -3.24
N ALA A 99 -5.84 -2.72 -2.47
CA ALA A 99 -6.23 -3.49 -1.29
C ALA A 99 -7.75 -3.41 -1.05
N ASP A 100 -8.28 -4.26 -0.16
CA ASP A 100 -9.64 -4.17 0.37
C ASP A 100 -9.67 -4.10 1.90
N SER A 101 -8.59 -4.42 2.57
CA SER A 101 -8.40 -4.21 4.00
C SER A 101 -6.92 -4.31 4.38
N PHE A 102 -6.59 -3.91 5.60
CA PHE A 102 -5.25 -4.08 6.17
C PHE A 102 -5.34 -4.50 7.64
N TYR A 103 -4.22 -4.96 8.19
CA TYR A 103 -4.14 -5.36 9.57
C TYR A 103 -3.27 -4.41 10.37
N GLU A 104 -3.70 -4.12 11.59
CA GLU A 104 -2.89 -3.50 12.64
C GLU A 104 -3.03 -4.28 13.94
N TRP A 105 -2.01 -4.24 14.77
CA TRP A 105 -1.96 -4.94 16.05
C TRP A 105 -2.16 -3.94 17.17
N GLN A 106 -3.40 -3.88 17.67
CA GLN A 106 -3.75 -3.02 18.79
C GLN A 106 -3.03 -3.49 20.05
N GLN A 107 -2.33 -2.58 20.72
CA GLN A 107 -1.73 -2.88 22.04
C GLN A 107 -2.82 -2.83 23.09
N THR A 108 -2.96 -3.93 23.85
CA THR A 108 -3.85 -4.05 25.01
C THR A 108 -3.03 -4.48 26.23
N ASP A 109 -3.65 -4.51 27.40
CA ASP A 109 -3.00 -4.99 28.63
C ASP A 109 -2.61 -6.47 28.56
N GLU A 110 -3.33 -7.26 27.77
CA GLU A 110 -3.10 -8.70 27.56
C GLU A 110 -2.12 -8.98 26.39
N GLY A 111 -1.68 -7.95 25.66
CA GLY A 111 -0.77 -8.09 24.54
C GLY A 111 -1.28 -7.46 23.24
N LYS A 112 -0.76 -7.94 22.11
CA LYS A 112 -1.13 -7.41 20.79
C LYS A 112 -2.27 -8.19 20.17
N VAL A 113 -3.37 -7.52 19.89
CA VAL A 113 -4.57 -8.08 19.27
C VAL A 113 -4.68 -7.65 17.82
N PRO A 114 -4.70 -8.58 16.85
CA PRO A 114 -4.82 -8.21 15.44
C PRO A 114 -6.23 -7.70 15.13
N LYS A 115 -6.28 -6.57 14.44
CA LYS A 115 -7.49 -5.95 13.94
C LYS A 115 -7.44 -5.91 12.42
N ARG A 116 -8.51 -6.37 11.78
CA ARG A 116 -8.71 -6.15 10.34
C ARG A 116 -9.47 -4.85 10.15
N ILE A 117 -8.89 -3.96 9.35
CA ILE A 117 -9.38 -2.59 9.12
C ILE A 117 -9.74 -2.47 7.64
N GLN A 118 -10.91 -1.93 7.34
CA GLN A 118 -11.45 -1.77 5.99
C GLN A 118 -12.28 -0.50 5.88
N LEU A 119 -12.61 -0.08 4.66
CA LEU A 119 -13.60 0.96 4.44
C LEU A 119 -14.97 0.52 4.99
N LYS A 120 -15.78 1.45 5.52
CA LYS A 120 -17.13 1.13 6.00
C LYS A 120 -18.02 0.54 4.91
N ASN A 121 -17.84 0.97 3.66
CA ASN A 121 -18.55 0.44 2.49
C ASN A 121 -18.02 -0.92 1.99
N ARG A 122 -16.95 -1.43 2.62
CA ARG A 122 -16.25 -2.69 2.25
C ARG A 122 -15.75 -2.72 0.81
N GLY A 123 -15.53 -1.54 0.23
CA GLY A 123 -15.04 -1.39 -1.15
C GLY A 123 -13.53 -1.62 -1.29
N LEU A 124 -13.10 -1.79 -2.54
CA LEU A 124 -11.69 -1.70 -2.92
C LEU A 124 -11.18 -0.27 -2.75
N PHE A 125 -9.94 -0.15 -2.31
CA PHE A 125 -9.24 1.12 -2.20
C PHE A 125 -7.78 0.98 -2.64
N ALA A 126 -7.11 2.10 -2.74
CA ALA A 126 -5.69 2.13 -3.02
C ALA A 126 -4.90 2.85 -1.93
N PHE A 127 -3.79 2.25 -1.54
CA PHE A 127 -2.75 2.97 -0.81
C PHE A 127 -1.95 3.85 -1.77
N ALA A 128 -1.66 5.09 -1.36
CA ALA A 128 -0.65 5.90 -2.03
C ALA A 128 0.72 5.23 -1.88
N GLY A 129 1.39 5.00 -3.00
CA GLY A 129 2.69 4.35 -3.02
C GLY A 129 3.70 5.05 -3.92
N LEU A 130 4.96 4.70 -3.71
CA LEU A 130 6.07 5.05 -4.58
C LEU A 130 6.71 3.77 -5.07
N TRP A 131 7.20 3.78 -6.32
CA TRP A 131 7.87 2.61 -6.89
C TRP A 131 9.22 2.98 -7.49
N ASP A 132 10.12 1.99 -7.61
CA ASP A 132 11.36 2.14 -8.32
C ASP A 132 11.75 0.84 -9.03
N LYS A 133 12.57 1.00 -10.06
CA LYS A 133 13.22 -0.08 -10.79
C LYS A 133 14.67 -0.17 -10.30
N TRP A 134 15.02 -1.31 -9.73
CA TRP A 134 16.41 -1.63 -9.41
C TRP A 134 16.95 -2.65 -10.39
N GLU A 135 18.18 -2.42 -10.86
CA GLU A 135 18.83 -3.28 -11.85
C GLU A 135 20.30 -3.45 -11.48
N LYS A 136 20.75 -4.70 -11.38
CA LYS A 136 22.15 -5.03 -11.10
C LYS A 136 22.51 -6.34 -11.77
N LYS A 137 23.54 -6.32 -12.61
CA LYS A 137 23.91 -7.44 -13.49
C LYS A 137 22.67 -7.90 -14.28
N ASP A 138 22.36 -9.18 -14.22
CA ASP A 138 21.24 -9.79 -14.94
C ASP A 138 19.90 -9.76 -14.17
N LYS A 139 19.89 -9.13 -12.99
CA LYS A 139 18.70 -9.04 -12.13
C LYS A 139 18.03 -7.68 -12.25
N LYS A 140 16.74 -7.69 -12.61
CA LYS A 140 15.88 -6.52 -12.68
C LYS A 140 14.64 -6.77 -11.82
N ILE A 141 14.35 -5.86 -10.89
CA ILE A 141 13.17 -5.92 -10.03
C ILE A 141 12.47 -4.57 -9.98
N PHE A 142 11.14 -4.62 -9.92
CA PHE A 142 10.29 -3.48 -9.67
C PHE A 142 9.78 -3.59 -8.24
N THR A 143 9.92 -2.53 -7.47
CA THR A 143 9.61 -2.53 -6.04
C THR A 143 8.79 -1.32 -5.64
N CYS A 144 8.03 -1.41 -4.56
CA CYS A 144 7.25 -0.29 -4.04
C CYS A 144 7.36 -0.14 -2.53
N THR A 145 6.97 1.02 -2.05
CA THR A 145 6.75 1.35 -0.64
C THR A 145 5.39 2.00 -0.47
N LEU A 146 4.73 1.78 0.66
CA LEU A 146 3.51 2.47 1.02
C LEU A 146 3.83 3.80 1.71
N LEU A 147 3.11 4.85 1.35
CA LEU A 147 3.18 6.12 2.05
C LEU A 147 2.29 6.06 3.29
N THR A 148 2.81 6.58 4.38
CA THR A 148 2.12 6.62 5.67
C THR A 148 2.08 8.03 6.22
N THR A 149 1.06 8.32 7.03
CA THR A 149 0.88 9.58 7.74
C THR A 149 0.61 9.34 9.22
N GLU A 150 0.51 10.39 10.02
CA GLU A 150 0.00 10.30 11.37
C GLU A 150 -1.43 9.75 11.35
N ALA A 151 -1.76 8.90 12.33
CA ALA A 151 -3.08 8.33 12.45
C ALA A 151 -4.13 9.40 12.75
N ASP A 152 -5.29 9.32 12.10
CA ASP A 152 -6.47 10.08 12.45
C ASP A 152 -7.02 9.66 13.83
N GLU A 153 -8.10 10.28 14.28
CA GLU A 153 -8.71 9.98 15.59
C GLU A 153 -9.15 8.51 15.70
N TYR A 154 -9.73 7.95 14.64
CA TYR A 154 -10.16 6.55 14.63
C TYR A 154 -8.99 5.58 14.68
N MET A 155 -7.99 5.79 13.83
CA MET A 155 -6.83 4.90 13.72
C MET A 155 -5.89 4.95 14.93
N ARG A 156 -5.87 6.06 15.68
CA ARG A 156 -5.10 6.18 16.94
C ARG A 156 -5.47 5.13 17.98
N ASN A 157 -6.69 4.57 17.93
CA ASN A 157 -7.09 3.46 18.78
C ASN A 157 -6.29 2.18 18.51
N PHE A 158 -5.66 2.05 17.36
CA PHE A 158 -4.92 0.86 16.94
C PHE A 158 -3.43 1.12 16.82
N HIS A 159 -3.04 2.23 16.20
CA HIS A 159 -1.65 2.61 15.98
C HIS A 159 -1.50 4.12 15.77
N HIS A 160 -0.34 4.70 16.12
CA HIS A 160 -0.04 6.13 15.94
C HIS A 160 0.25 6.55 14.47
N ARG A 161 0.37 5.58 13.57
CA ARG A 161 0.56 5.79 12.12
C ARG A 161 -0.50 5.01 11.34
N MET A 162 -0.87 5.52 10.16
CA MET A 162 -1.74 4.83 9.22
C MET A 162 -1.20 4.93 7.79
N PRO A 163 -1.51 3.96 6.90
CA PRO A 163 -1.24 4.11 5.48
C PRO A 163 -2.12 5.24 4.91
N ILE A 164 -1.61 5.96 3.92
CA ILE A 164 -2.45 6.91 3.19
C ILE A 164 -3.33 6.13 2.22
N ILE A 165 -4.62 6.09 2.53
CA ILE A 165 -5.66 5.55 1.65
C ILE A 165 -6.20 6.71 0.83
N LEU A 166 -6.13 6.62 -0.48
CA LEU A 166 -6.62 7.66 -1.37
C LEU A 166 -8.13 7.51 -1.56
N PRO A 167 -8.92 8.58 -1.37
CA PRO A 167 -10.29 8.61 -1.86
C PRO A 167 -10.33 8.35 -3.37
N GLN A 168 -11.36 7.69 -3.85
CA GLN A 168 -11.44 7.25 -5.25
C GLN A 168 -11.24 8.40 -6.24
N GLU A 169 -11.83 9.57 -5.97
CA GLU A 169 -11.73 10.77 -6.78
C GLU A 169 -10.34 11.43 -6.78
N ARG A 170 -9.45 11.03 -5.85
CA ARG A 170 -8.08 11.56 -5.74
C ARG A 170 -7.00 10.60 -6.28
N GLU A 171 -7.40 9.39 -6.65
CA GLU A 171 -6.44 8.37 -7.15
C GLU A 171 -5.78 8.79 -8.45
N ASP A 172 -6.57 9.29 -9.40
CA ASP A 172 -6.05 9.75 -10.68
C ASP A 172 -5.19 11.02 -10.53
N ASP A 173 -5.56 11.93 -9.64
CA ASP A 173 -4.73 13.08 -9.30
C ASP A 173 -3.35 12.64 -8.78
N TRP A 174 -3.32 11.66 -7.88
CA TRP A 174 -2.05 11.11 -7.38
C TRP A 174 -1.19 10.52 -8.49
N LEU A 175 -1.77 9.76 -9.40
CA LEU A 175 -1.03 9.09 -10.48
C LEU A 175 -0.58 10.05 -11.59
N GLN A 176 -1.45 10.96 -12.03
CA GLN A 176 -1.32 11.65 -13.32
C GLN A 176 -0.87 13.10 -13.17
N THR A 177 -1.11 13.75 -12.04
CA THR A 177 -0.69 15.14 -11.83
C THR A 177 0.82 15.30 -11.99
N SER A 178 1.22 16.25 -12.82
CA SER A 178 2.64 16.61 -12.97
C SER A 178 3.06 17.52 -11.81
N PHE A 179 3.46 16.92 -10.69
CA PHE A 179 4.09 17.69 -9.61
C PHE A 179 5.48 18.14 -10.06
N HIS A 180 5.75 19.43 -9.97
CA HIS A 180 7.05 20.01 -10.33
C HIS A 180 8.08 19.77 -9.24
N THR A 181 7.63 19.72 -8.00
CA THR A 181 8.48 19.50 -6.83
C THR A 181 7.94 18.35 -5.95
N ALA A 182 8.81 17.78 -5.15
CA ALA A 182 8.41 16.75 -4.18
C ALA A 182 7.58 17.35 -3.03
N GLU A 183 7.77 18.62 -2.75
CA GLU A 183 7.01 19.42 -1.78
C GLU A 183 5.55 19.58 -2.22
N GLU A 184 5.27 19.81 -3.50
CA GLU A 184 3.90 19.85 -4.05
C GLU A 184 3.20 18.49 -3.88
N ALA A 185 3.89 17.39 -4.19
CA ALA A 185 3.35 16.05 -3.99
C ALA A 185 3.10 15.76 -2.49
N GLN A 186 3.97 16.23 -1.60
CA GLN A 186 3.78 16.11 -0.15
C GLN A 186 2.59 16.94 0.32
N GLN A 187 2.43 18.17 -0.17
CA GLN A 187 1.28 19.00 0.15
C GLN A 187 -0.04 18.40 -0.33
N PHE A 188 -0.04 17.76 -1.50
CA PHE A 188 -1.19 16.99 -1.98
C PHE A 188 -1.59 15.91 -0.98
N LEU A 189 -0.63 15.10 -0.52
CA LEU A 189 -0.89 14.02 0.45
C LEU A 189 -1.34 14.53 1.82
N LYS A 190 -0.85 15.69 2.26
CA LYS A 190 -1.26 16.30 3.54
C LYS A 190 -2.73 16.67 3.57
N ASN A 191 -3.32 16.96 2.41
CA ASN A 191 -4.73 17.35 2.26
C ASN A 191 -5.64 16.15 1.94
N ILE A 192 -5.13 14.92 2.02
CA ILE A 192 -5.94 13.72 1.84
C ILE A 192 -6.63 13.38 3.16
N GLU A 193 -7.95 13.34 3.10
CA GLU A 193 -8.81 12.77 4.14
C GLU A 193 -9.27 11.40 3.68
N SER A 194 -9.03 10.37 4.48
CA SER A 194 -9.44 9.01 4.16
C SER A 194 -10.95 8.84 4.34
N ASP A 195 -11.56 8.02 3.49
CA ASP A 195 -12.93 7.55 3.69
C ASP A 195 -13.08 6.84 5.06
N PRO A 196 -14.28 6.86 5.66
CA PRO A 196 -14.50 6.27 6.98
C PRO A 196 -14.13 4.80 7.04
N LEU A 197 -13.35 4.44 8.06
CA LEU A 197 -12.88 3.08 8.33
C LEU A 197 -13.76 2.37 9.37
N THR A 198 -13.69 1.05 9.35
CA THR A 198 -14.22 0.15 10.39
C THR A 198 -13.23 -0.96 10.66
N ALA A 199 -13.21 -1.46 11.89
CA ALA A 199 -12.32 -2.52 12.32
C ALA A 199 -13.05 -3.58 13.12
N TYR A 200 -12.53 -4.81 13.04
CA TYR A 200 -12.95 -5.91 13.91
C TYR A 200 -11.76 -6.79 14.27
N THR A 201 -11.90 -7.55 15.35
CA THR A 201 -10.87 -8.46 15.83
C THR A 201 -10.84 -9.72 14.96
N VAL A 202 -9.63 -10.17 14.63
CA VAL A 202 -9.41 -11.45 13.95
C VAL A 202 -8.51 -12.33 14.80
N SER A 203 -8.45 -13.63 14.50
CA SER A 203 -7.58 -14.58 15.18
C SER A 203 -6.10 -14.22 14.99
N ASP A 204 -5.27 -14.55 15.95
CA ASP A 204 -3.80 -14.50 15.89
C ASP A 204 -3.21 -15.42 14.80
N TYR A 205 -4.03 -16.29 14.22
CA TYR A 205 -3.70 -17.07 13.02
C TYR A 205 -3.08 -16.22 11.91
N VAL A 206 -3.52 -14.97 11.75
CA VAL A 206 -2.98 -14.00 10.79
C VAL A 206 -1.52 -13.62 11.07
N ASN A 207 -1.00 -13.83 12.28
CA ASN A 207 0.37 -13.47 12.66
C ASN A 207 1.40 -14.21 11.80
N ASN A 208 1.13 -15.46 11.44
CA ASN A 208 1.99 -16.20 10.54
C ASN A 208 1.71 -15.80 9.08
N ALA A 209 2.68 -15.16 8.43
CA ALA A 209 2.57 -14.71 7.04
C ALA A 209 2.39 -15.84 6.01
N ARG A 210 2.56 -17.11 6.39
CA ARG A 210 2.32 -18.27 5.53
C ARG A 210 0.85 -18.67 5.50
N ASN A 211 0.07 -18.27 6.51
CA ASN A 211 -1.36 -18.49 6.54
C ASN A 211 -2.03 -17.54 5.54
N ASN A 212 -2.72 -18.09 4.56
CA ASN A 212 -3.33 -17.32 3.47
C ASN A 212 -4.66 -17.97 3.04
N ASP A 213 -5.62 -17.95 3.92
CA ASP A 213 -6.97 -18.48 3.71
C ASP A 213 -8.02 -17.64 4.47
N ALA A 214 -9.28 -18.01 4.32
CA ALA A 214 -10.40 -17.28 4.91
C ALA A 214 -10.36 -17.19 6.44
N ALA A 215 -9.64 -18.06 7.15
CA ALA A 215 -9.51 -17.98 8.60
C ALA A 215 -8.77 -16.71 9.05
N CYS A 216 -7.91 -16.12 8.17
CA CYS A 216 -7.23 -14.86 8.47
C CYS A 216 -8.17 -13.67 8.66
N ILE A 217 -9.39 -13.74 8.08
CA ILE A 217 -10.35 -12.62 8.06
C ILE A 217 -11.61 -12.89 8.88
N GLN A 218 -11.74 -14.06 9.49
CA GLN A 218 -12.91 -14.37 10.30
C GLN A 218 -12.93 -13.51 11.57
N PRO A 219 -14.06 -12.82 11.85
CA PRO A 219 -14.22 -12.14 13.14
C PRO A 219 -14.15 -13.15 14.29
N ILE A 220 -13.50 -12.75 15.36
CA ILE A 220 -13.60 -13.44 16.65
C ILE A 220 -14.31 -12.52 17.64
N GLU A 221 -15.12 -13.13 18.52
CA GLU A 221 -15.84 -12.44 19.59
C GLU A 221 -14.89 -11.93 20.68
#